data_0da660c557c3e73917a4850bfbda6b11
#
_entry.id   0da660c557c3e73917a4850bfbda6b11
#
_cell.length_a   1.000
_cell.length_b   1.000
_cell.length_c   1.000
_cell.angle_alpha   90.00
_cell.angle_beta   90.00
_cell.angle_gamma   90.00
#
_symmetry.space_group_name_H-M   'P 1'
#
loop_
_entity.id
_entity.type
_entity.pdbx_description
1 polymer ?
#
loop_
_entity_poly.entity_id
_entity_poly.type
_entity_poly.pdbx_seq_one_letter_code
_entity_poly.pdbx_strand_id
1 'polypeptide(L)'
;MDFSLPEKILQLKQEAREWVENVLNPLSVPLEEEERIPEELVKELRNGRFRFFGLTIPKEYGGEGWTVMEWFTVLEELAKAYATVRLVAHTMNGLFWRPLLYFGTEEQKQKYLPKLATGEIWAANSLTEPEGGTGKDINSKAVKDGEDYILNGHKWLITLFPDYTKLIYAFAATEEGITSFLVDVPGKGLVLKPMEKMMGCVGPRHYNVIYKNYRVPASNILGKIGKGLDVAFGMLHLSRVSIAFCCVGLAQKMLDLAISYAKKRTTFGKLLAKRQAIQNNIAQMGTEIQAARLLAYEAAWKFDQGQDIVMEAAMAKLFAEQVITRVSEMALRIHGGIGYTKAYPLERHFRDARSYHFEEGTEEIQKLLISRYLLK
;
A
#
# COMPACT_ATOMS: atom_id res chain seq x y z
N MET A 1 -24.54 20.11 -1.40
CA MET A 1 -23.52 19.04 -1.41
C MET A 1 -23.89 18.07 -0.29
N ASP A 2 -24.10 16.81 -0.59
CA ASP A 2 -24.33 15.79 0.44
C ASP A 2 -23.00 15.08 0.73
N PHE A 3 -22.54 15.11 1.98
CA PHE A 3 -21.31 14.47 2.45
C PHE A 3 -21.59 13.14 3.15
N SER A 4 -22.84 12.67 3.16
CA SER A 4 -23.17 11.36 3.70
C SER A 4 -22.64 10.26 2.75
N LEU A 5 -22.08 9.21 3.35
CA LEU A 5 -21.71 8.03 2.58
C LEU A 5 -22.97 7.20 2.27
N PRO A 6 -23.09 6.62 1.07
CA PRO A 6 -24.16 5.68 0.76
C PRO A 6 -24.26 4.56 1.80
N GLU A 7 -25.47 4.08 2.07
CA GLU A 7 -25.72 3.01 3.06
C GLU A 7 -24.86 1.77 2.81
N LYS A 8 -24.73 1.35 1.55
CA LYS A 8 -23.84 0.24 1.15
C LYS A 8 -22.39 0.46 1.62
N ILE A 9 -21.86 1.67 1.47
CA ILE A 9 -20.50 2.00 1.90
C ILE A 9 -20.37 1.97 3.42
N LEU A 10 -21.38 2.47 4.15
CA LEU A 10 -21.39 2.39 5.61
C LEU A 10 -21.44 0.95 6.11
N GLN A 11 -22.24 0.10 5.44
CA GLN A 11 -22.30 -1.33 5.75
C GLN A 11 -20.96 -2.01 5.50
N LEU A 12 -20.32 -1.81 4.34
CA LEU A 12 -18.99 -2.35 4.02
C LEU A 12 -17.94 -1.93 5.06
N LYS A 13 -17.97 -0.67 5.48
CA LYS A 13 -17.07 -0.14 6.51
C LYS A 13 -17.26 -0.85 7.86
N GLN A 14 -18.50 -1.06 8.27
CA GLN A 14 -18.81 -1.77 9.52
C GLN A 14 -18.37 -3.24 9.45
N GLU A 15 -18.65 -3.91 8.35
CA GLU A 15 -18.25 -5.30 8.12
C GLU A 15 -16.73 -5.46 8.11
N ALA A 16 -16.00 -4.54 7.47
CA ALA A 16 -14.54 -4.55 7.46
C ALA A 16 -13.96 -4.33 8.86
N ARG A 17 -14.55 -3.44 9.66
CA ARG A 17 -14.15 -3.21 11.05
C ARG A 17 -14.28 -4.46 11.89
N GLU A 18 -15.42 -5.11 11.83
CA GLU A 18 -15.67 -6.36 12.55
C GLU A 18 -14.69 -7.45 12.13
N TRP A 19 -14.42 -7.56 10.84
CA TRP A 19 -13.46 -8.51 10.31
C TRP A 19 -12.04 -8.25 10.82
N VAL A 20 -11.60 -6.99 10.82
CA VAL A 20 -10.30 -6.58 11.36
C VAL A 20 -10.18 -6.91 12.85
N GLU A 21 -11.18 -6.55 13.65
CA GLU A 21 -11.13 -6.69 15.11
C GLU A 21 -11.21 -8.14 15.55
N ASN A 22 -12.13 -8.92 14.96
CA ASN A 22 -12.49 -10.25 15.43
C ASN A 22 -11.73 -11.38 14.72
N VAL A 23 -11.15 -11.14 13.54
CA VAL A 23 -10.50 -12.18 12.74
C VAL A 23 -9.07 -11.81 12.37
N LEU A 24 -8.86 -10.70 11.65
CA LEU A 24 -7.52 -10.40 11.10
C LEU A 24 -6.50 -10.07 12.18
N ASN A 25 -6.86 -9.27 13.19
CA ASN A 25 -5.93 -8.95 14.28
C ASN A 25 -5.52 -10.19 15.09
N PRO A 26 -6.43 -11.07 15.53
CA PRO A 26 -6.03 -12.33 16.19
C PRO A 26 -5.10 -13.20 15.33
N LEU A 27 -5.40 -13.36 14.04
CA LEU A 27 -4.57 -14.16 13.12
C LEU A 27 -3.21 -13.51 12.82
N SER A 28 -3.06 -12.22 13.06
CA SER A 28 -1.84 -11.47 12.77
C SER A 28 -0.85 -11.41 13.94
N VAL A 29 -1.22 -11.86 15.14
CA VAL A 29 -0.33 -11.84 16.33
C VAL A 29 1.04 -12.48 16.05
N PRO A 30 1.15 -13.64 15.37
CA PRO A 30 2.43 -14.28 15.11
C PRO A 30 3.38 -13.49 14.21
N LEU A 31 2.88 -12.48 13.47
CA LEU A 31 3.71 -11.65 12.57
C LEU A 31 4.85 -10.94 13.29
N GLU A 32 4.64 -10.50 14.54
CA GLU A 32 5.65 -9.80 15.33
C GLU A 32 6.82 -10.71 15.72
N GLU A 33 6.57 -12.01 15.89
CA GLU A 33 7.54 -12.97 16.39
C GLU A 33 8.19 -13.75 15.26
N GLU A 34 7.41 -14.22 14.30
CA GLU A 34 7.86 -15.14 13.27
C GLU A 34 8.36 -14.46 11.99
N GLU A 35 8.05 -13.17 11.80
CA GLU A 35 8.41 -12.38 10.61
C GLU A 35 7.97 -13.04 9.28
N ARG A 36 6.93 -13.84 9.32
CA ARG A 36 6.30 -14.47 8.16
C ARG A 36 4.79 -14.30 8.23
N ILE A 37 4.13 -14.31 7.09
CA ILE A 37 2.68 -14.26 7.06
C ILE A 37 2.10 -15.63 7.48
N PRO A 38 1.24 -15.70 8.52
CA PRO A 38 0.61 -16.96 8.93
C PRO A 38 -0.24 -17.55 7.80
N GLU A 39 -0.19 -18.87 7.65
CA GLU A 39 -0.95 -19.57 6.60
C GLU A 39 -2.47 -19.39 6.79
N GLU A 40 -2.93 -19.38 8.04
CA GLU A 40 -4.33 -19.15 8.41
C GLU A 40 -4.79 -17.76 7.99
N LEU A 41 -3.93 -16.75 8.12
CA LEU A 41 -4.23 -15.38 7.64
C LEU A 41 -4.37 -15.37 6.11
N VAL A 42 -3.50 -16.06 5.38
CA VAL A 42 -3.59 -16.16 3.92
C VAL A 42 -4.85 -16.91 3.49
N LYS A 43 -5.21 -18.00 4.19
CA LYS A 43 -6.45 -18.73 3.94
C LYS A 43 -7.68 -17.85 4.16
N GLU A 44 -7.68 -17.07 5.24
CA GLU A 44 -8.76 -16.12 5.52
C GLU A 44 -8.85 -15.03 4.44
N LEU A 45 -7.74 -14.45 4.01
CA LEU A 45 -7.71 -13.48 2.93
C LEU A 45 -8.21 -14.06 1.59
N ARG A 46 -7.98 -15.35 1.31
CA ARG A 46 -8.44 -16.01 0.08
C ARG A 46 -9.91 -16.39 0.10
N ASN A 47 -10.36 -16.97 1.20
CA ASN A 47 -11.63 -17.68 1.28
C ASN A 47 -12.60 -17.07 2.31
N GLY A 48 -12.17 -16.05 3.03
CA GLY A 48 -12.94 -15.39 4.06
C GLY A 48 -14.04 -14.47 3.51
N ARG A 49 -14.52 -13.59 4.38
CA ARG A 49 -15.71 -12.78 4.16
C ARG A 49 -15.75 -12.01 2.84
N PHE A 50 -14.62 -11.45 2.41
CA PHE A 50 -14.58 -10.53 1.26
C PHE A 50 -14.02 -11.15 -0.02
N ARG A 51 -13.53 -12.41 -0.02
CA ARG A 51 -12.76 -12.96 -1.16
C ARG A 51 -11.71 -11.95 -1.64
N PHE A 52 -10.89 -11.54 -0.71
CA PHE A 52 -10.11 -10.33 -0.65
C PHE A 52 -9.31 -9.99 -1.93
N PHE A 53 -8.67 -10.97 -2.58
CA PHE A 53 -7.76 -10.69 -3.69
C PHE A 53 -8.47 -10.22 -4.98
N GLY A 54 -9.74 -10.57 -5.15
CA GLY A 54 -10.50 -10.26 -6.37
C GLY A 54 -11.39 -9.03 -6.30
N LEU A 55 -11.44 -8.31 -5.18
CA LEU A 55 -12.46 -7.27 -4.97
C LEU A 55 -12.54 -6.23 -6.07
N THR A 56 -11.40 -5.70 -6.50
CA THR A 56 -11.36 -4.62 -7.51
C THR A 56 -11.04 -5.10 -8.93
N ILE A 57 -10.70 -6.38 -9.12
CA ILE A 57 -10.47 -6.96 -10.45
C ILE A 57 -11.80 -7.07 -11.18
N PRO A 58 -11.88 -6.74 -12.48
CA PRO A 58 -13.12 -6.84 -13.24
C PRO A 58 -13.69 -8.26 -13.25
N LYS A 59 -15.03 -8.35 -13.30
CA LYS A 59 -15.77 -9.64 -13.27
C LYS A 59 -15.39 -10.58 -14.42
N GLU A 60 -15.07 -10.04 -15.58
CA GLU A 60 -14.63 -10.79 -16.76
C GLU A 60 -13.31 -11.57 -16.54
N TYR A 61 -12.52 -11.15 -15.56
CA TYR A 61 -11.29 -11.84 -15.11
C TYR A 61 -11.45 -12.53 -13.75
N GLY A 62 -12.68 -12.79 -13.30
CA GLY A 62 -13.00 -13.55 -12.09
C GLY A 62 -12.99 -12.74 -10.80
N GLY A 63 -12.91 -11.42 -10.86
CA GLY A 63 -13.04 -10.53 -9.71
C GLY A 63 -14.48 -10.12 -9.40
N GLU A 64 -14.65 -9.25 -8.40
CA GLU A 64 -15.94 -8.72 -7.96
C GLU A 64 -16.29 -7.37 -8.61
N GLY A 65 -15.30 -6.67 -9.18
CA GLY A 65 -15.47 -5.40 -9.89
C GLY A 65 -15.91 -4.23 -9.00
N TRP A 66 -15.43 -4.20 -7.75
CA TRP A 66 -15.74 -3.09 -6.85
C TRP A 66 -15.17 -1.76 -7.36
N THR A 67 -15.88 -0.69 -7.06
CA THR A 67 -15.39 0.67 -7.28
C THR A 67 -14.23 1.00 -6.34
N VAL A 68 -13.50 2.05 -6.67
CA VAL A 68 -12.40 2.53 -5.81
C VAL A 68 -12.93 3.04 -4.48
N MET A 69 -14.08 3.69 -4.46
CA MET A 69 -14.74 4.13 -3.23
C MET A 69 -15.10 2.96 -2.30
N GLU A 70 -15.68 1.89 -2.83
CA GLU A 70 -16.01 0.70 -2.05
C GLU A 70 -14.74 0.08 -1.46
N TRP A 71 -13.71 -0.09 -2.28
CA TRP A 71 -12.45 -0.67 -1.85
C TRP A 71 -11.71 0.17 -0.82
N PHE A 72 -11.55 1.48 -1.06
CA PHE A 72 -10.78 2.32 -0.13
C PHE A 72 -11.47 2.54 1.21
N THR A 73 -12.80 2.46 1.23
CA THR A 73 -13.54 2.46 2.51
C THR A 73 -13.19 1.24 3.36
N VAL A 74 -13.09 0.06 2.74
CA VAL A 74 -12.62 -1.16 3.41
C VAL A 74 -11.14 -1.04 3.79
N LEU A 75 -10.29 -0.51 2.91
CA LEU A 75 -8.87 -0.32 3.18
C LEU A 75 -8.60 0.60 4.37
N GLU A 76 -9.41 1.65 4.59
CA GLU A 76 -9.32 2.50 5.78
C GLU A 76 -9.47 1.68 7.08
N GLU A 77 -10.38 0.71 7.11
CA GLU A 77 -10.53 -0.19 8.26
C GLU A 77 -9.38 -1.21 8.35
N LEU A 78 -8.94 -1.79 7.22
CA LEU A 78 -7.81 -2.73 7.18
C LEU A 78 -6.49 -2.09 7.65
N ALA A 79 -6.32 -0.79 7.42
CA ALA A 79 -5.15 -0.05 7.89
C ALA A 79 -5.07 0.09 9.42
N LYS A 80 -6.13 -0.23 10.16
CA LYS A 80 -6.15 -0.32 11.63
C LYS A 80 -5.59 -1.64 12.15
N ALA A 81 -5.39 -2.62 11.27
CA ALA A 81 -4.81 -3.92 11.57
C ALA A 81 -3.28 -3.87 11.65
N TYR A 82 -2.64 -5.03 11.68
CA TYR A 82 -1.19 -5.14 11.50
C TYR A 82 -0.76 -4.63 10.12
N ALA A 83 0.41 -3.99 10.05
CA ALA A 83 0.92 -3.39 8.81
C ALA A 83 1.02 -4.38 7.64
N THR A 84 1.28 -5.66 7.91
CA THR A 84 1.28 -6.72 6.89
C THR A 84 -0.07 -6.87 6.19
N VAL A 85 -1.18 -6.84 6.95
CA VAL A 85 -2.53 -6.90 6.39
C VAL A 85 -2.76 -5.70 5.46
N ARG A 86 -2.38 -4.52 5.91
CA ARG A 86 -2.46 -3.30 5.11
C ARG A 86 -1.60 -3.38 3.85
N LEU A 87 -0.36 -3.89 3.95
CA LEU A 87 0.54 -4.04 2.80
C LEU A 87 -0.03 -4.99 1.75
N VAL A 88 -0.52 -6.16 2.16
CA VAL A 88 -1.19 -7.10 1.25
C VAL A 88 -2.42 -6.43 0.61
N ALA A 89 -3.21 -5.72 1.41
CA ALA A 89 -4.39 -4.99 0.95
C ALA A 89 -4.03 -3.96 -0.12
N HIS A 90 -3.10 -3.08 0.19
CA HIS A 90 -2.64 -2.01 -0.68
C HIS A 90 -2.07 -2.56 -2.01
N THR A 91 -1.19 -3.57 -1.93
CA THR A 91 -0.51 -4.09 -3.11
C THR A 91 -1.40 -4.99 -3.97
N MET A 92 -2.09 -5.96 -3.39
CA MET A 92 -2.82 -6.98 -4.16
C MET A 92 -4.14 -6.48 -4.74
N ASN A 93 -4.93 -5.72 -3.99
CA ASN A 93 -6.17 -5.14 -4.51
C ASN A 93 -6.03 -3.74 -5.10
N GLY A 94 -5.10 -2.95 -4.55
CA GLY A 94 -4.96 -1.56 -4.97
C GLY A 94 -4.21 -1.40 -6.28
N LEU A 95 -3.13 -2.17 -6.51
CA LEU A 95 -2.11 -1.79 -7.47
C LEU A 95 -1.73 -2.85 -8.48
N PHE A 96 -1.27 -4.01 -8.03
CA PHE A 96 -0.42 -4.87 -8.88
C PHE A 96 -1.16 -5.65 -9.97
N TRP A 97 -2.47 -5.64 -10.03
CA TRP A 97 -3.22 -6.18 -11.14
C TRP A 97 -3.51 -5.14 -12.25
N ARG A 98 -3.55 -3.83 -11.90
CA ARG A 98 -3.94 -2.75 -12.82
C ARG A 98 -2.99 -2.57 -14.01
N PRO A 99 -1.65 -2.71 -13.87
CA PRO A 99 -0.76 -2.64 -15.02
C PRO A 99 -1.11 -3.67 -16.11
N LEU A 100 -1.50 -4.88 -15.70
CA LEU A 100 -1.95 -5.90 -16.65
C LEU A 100 -3.24 -5.47 -17.37
N LEU A 101 -4.21 -4.93 -16.64
CA LEU A 101 -5.46 -4.48 -17.26
C LEU A 101 -5.23 -3.36 -18.28
N TYR A 102 -4.40 -2.37 -17.95
CA TYR A 102 -4.23 -1.17 -18.76
C TYR A 102 -3.23 -1.34 -19.91
N PHE A 103 -2.22 -2.16 -19.73
CA PHE A 103 -1.08 -2.25 -20.65
C PHE A 103 -0.83 -3.66 -21.19
N GLY A 104 -1.45 -4.68 -20.58
CA GLY A 104 -1.28 -6.08 -21.00
C GLY A 104 -2.00 -6.42 -22.30
N THR A 105 -1.44 -7.36 -23.04
CA THR A 105 -2.17 -8.03 -24.14
C THR A 105 -3.29 -8.88 -23.55
N GLU A 106 -4.28 -9.24 -24.36
CA GLU A 106 -5.38 -10.08 -23.88
C GLU A 106 -4.88 -11.43 -23.36
N GLU A 107 -3.86 -12.00 -24.01
CA GLU A 107 -3.20 -13.23 -23.56
C GLU A 107 -2.58 -13.07 -22.18
N GLN A 108 -1.86 -11.96 -21.93
CA GLN A 108 -1.28 -11.66 -20.61
C GLN A 108 -2.37 -11.46 -19.54
N LYS A 109 -3.47 -10.78 -19.87
CA LYS A 109 -4.59 -10.58 -18.95
C LYS A 109 -5.22 -11.91 -18.55
N GLN A 110 -5.56 -12.75 -19.55
CA GLN A 110 -6.16 -14.07 -19.31
C GLN A 110 -5.23 -15.02 -18.55
N LYS A 111 -3.91 -14.91 -18.75
CA LYS A 111 -2.91 -15.72 -18.03
C LYS A 111 -2.82 -15.37 -16.54
N TYR A 112 -2.86 -14.08 -16.19
CA TYR A 112 -2.49 -13.63 -14.84
C TYR A 112 -3.66 -13.09 -14.01
N LEU A 113 -4.60 -12.33 -14.58
CA LEU A 113 -5.66 -11.67 -13.79
C LEU A 113 -6.55 -12.65 -13.02
N PRO A 114 -7.01 -13.79 -13.60
CA PRO A 114 -7.80 -14.76 -12.84
C PRO A 114 -7.07 -15.35 -11.63
N LYS A 115 -5.77 -15.57 -11.77
CA LYS A 115 -4.92 -16.11 -10.68
C LYS A 115 -4.64 -15.08 -9.59
N LEU A 116 -4.52 -13.80 -9.97
CA LEU A 116 -4.45 -12.69 -9.03
C LEU A 116 -5.77 -12.51 -8.28
N ALA A 117 -6.91 -12.65 -8.98
CA ALA A 117 -8.25 -12.53 -8.38
C ALA A 117 -8.53 -13.57 -7.31
N THR A 118 -7.99 -14.78 -7.45
CA THR A 118 -8.11 -15.84 -6.44
C THR A 118 -7.01 -15.81 -5.37
N GLY A 119 -5.98 -14.96 -5.54
CA GLY A 119 -4.79 -14.98 -4.69
C GLY A 119 -3.91 -16.23 -4.89
N GLU A 120 -4.14 -17.03 -5.96
CA GLU A 120 -3.27 -18.16 -6.32
C GLU A 120 -1.83 -17.68 -6.53
N ILE A 121 -1.67 -16.55 -7.22
CA ILE A 121 -0.39 -15.87 -7.36
C ILE A 121 -0.49 -14.45 -6.80
N TRP A 122 0.64 -13.96 -6.30
CA TRP A 122 0.80 -12.56 -5.92
C TRP A 122 1.82 -11.91 -6.85
N ALA A 123 1.72 -10.58 -7.00
CA ALA A 123 2.65 -9.81 -7.81
C ALA A 123 3.52 -8.90 -6.96
N ALA A 124 4.65 -8.45 -7.52
CA ALA A 124 5.52 -7.44 -6.94
C ALA A 124 5.94 -6.42 -7.98
N ASN A 125 6.22 -5.19 -7.55
CA ASN A 125 6.72 -4.12 -8.39
C ASN A 125 8.23 -3.91 -8.12
N SER A 126 9.07 -4.06 -9.14
CA SER A 126 10.53 -4.05 -9.04
C SER A 126 11.10 -2.86 -9.82
N LEU A 127 10.81 -1.63 -9.31
CA LEU A 127 11.23 -0.37 -9.92
C LEU A 127 12.47 0.21 -9.26
N THR A 128 12.45 0.39 -7.94
CA THR A 128 13.47 1.07 -7.14
C THR A 128 14.82 0.34 -7.18
N GLU A 129 15.90 1.10 -7.23
CA GLU A 129 17.30 0.61 -7.18
C GLU A 129 18.05 1.23 -6.01
N PRO A 130 19.17 0.63 -5.51
CA PRO A 130 19.94 1.19 -4.41
C PRO A 130 20.44 2.61 -4.65
N GLU A 131 20.79 2.93 -5.89
CA GLU A 131 21.41 4.21 -6.31
C GLU A 131 20.43 5.18 -6.97
N GLY A 132 19.18 4.71 -7.28
CA GLY A 132 18.17 5.50 -7.97
C GLY A 132 16.75 5.15 -7.56
N GLY A 133 16.00 6.15 -7.09
CA GLY A 133 14.68 5.90 -6.50
C GLY A 133 13.54 5.77 -7.51
N THR A 134 13.52 6.53 -8.61
CA THR A 134 12.26 6.71 -9.33
C THR A 134 12.42 6.97 -10.82
N GLY A 135 12.65 5.95 -11.57
CA GLY A 135 12.24 5.90 -12.95
C GLY A 135 13.25 6.42 -13.99
N LYS A 136 13.82 7.61 -13.88
CA LYS A 136 14.75 8.09 -14.92
C LYS A 136 16.19 7.63 -14.75
N ASP A 137 16.55 7.24 -13.53
CA ASP A 137 17.91 6.87 -13.12
C ASP A 137 18.04 5.32 -12.94
N ILE A 138 17.35 4.54 -13.79
CA ILE A 138 17.40 3.08 -13.74
C ILE A 138 18.72 2.59 -14.35
N ASN A 139 19.52 1.88 -13.55
CA ASN A 139 20.77 1.24 -13.96
C ASN A 139 20.59 -0.20 -14.47
N SER A 140 19.50 -0.88 -14.11
CA SER A 140 19.15 -2.20 -14.65
C SER A 140 19.00 -2.14 -16.14
N LYS A 141 19.60 -3.11 -16.87
CA LYS A 141 19.61 -3.17 -18.32
C LYS A 141 18.92 -4.41 -18.84
N ALA A 142 18.28 -4.28 -19.98
CA ALA A 142 17.73 -5.39 -20.75
C ALA A 142 18.29 -5.32 -22.16
N VAL A 143 19.17 -6.25 -22.49
CA VAL A 143 19.84 -6.32 -23.82
C VAL A 143 19.14 -7.35 -24.67
N LYS A 144 18.81 -7.00 -25.91
CA LYS A 144 18.17 -7.91 -26.86
C LYS A 144 19.12 -9.04 -27.25
N ASP A 145 18.61 -10.28 -27.21
CA ASP A 145 19.35 -11.51 -27.61
C ASP A 145 18.41 -12.41 -28.42
N GLY A 146 18.48 -12.29 -29.73
CA GLY A 146 17.51 -12.90 -30.64
C GLY A 146 16.11 -12.30 -30.49
N GLU A 147 15.14 -13.15 -30.19
CA GLU A 147 13.76 -12.74 -29.89
C GLU A 147 13.51 -12.43 -28.40
N ASP A 148 14.51 -12.63 -27.54
CA ASP A 148 14.42 -12.47 -26.10
C ASP A 148 15.21 -11.23 -25.63
N TYR A 149 15.14 -10.99 -24.32
CA TYR A 149 15.96 -10.00 -23.62
C TYR A 149 16.70 -10.65 -22.47
N ILE A 150 17.93 -10.19 -22.21
CA ILE A 150 18.76 -10.57 -21.08
C ILE A 150 18.76 -9.42 -20.07
N LEU A 151 18.12 -9.64 -18.94
CA LEU A 151 18.04 -8.68 -17.85
C LEU A 151 19.23 -8.84 -16.90
N ASN A 152 19.86 -7.72 -16.57
CA ASN A 152 20.86 -7.59 -15.53
C ASN A 152 20.59 -6.34 -14.71
N GLY A 153 20.56 -6.48 -13.38
CA GLY A 153 20.29 -5.33 -12.51
C GLY A 153 20.05 -5.73 -11.06
N HIS A 154 19.96 -4.69 -10.21
CA HIS A 154 19.72 -4.84 -8.80
C HIS A 154 18.60 -3.90 -8.37
N LYS A 155 17.49 -4.46 -7.91
CA LYS A 155 16.35 -3.75 -7.38
C LYS A 155 16.30 -3.86 -5.85
N TRP A 156 15.81 -2.82 -5.20
CA TRP A 156 15.88 -2.62 -3.76
C TRP A 156 14.54 -2.18 -3.19
N LEU A 157 14.30 -2.45 -1.90
CA LEU A 157 13.04 -2.16 -1.21
C LEU A 157 11.81 -2.81 -1.87
N ILE A 158 11.99 -3.99 -2.47
CA ILE A 158 10.88 -4.67 -3.14
C ILE A 158 10.04 -5.45 -2.12
N THR A 159 8.80 -5.01 -1.94
CA THR A 159 7.83 -5.74 -1.13
C THR A 159 7.40 -6.98 -1.88
N LEU A 160 7.73 -8.16 -1.36
CA LEU A 160 7.28 -9.42 -1.91
C LEU A 160 7.13 -10.50 -0.82
N PHE A 161 6.36 -11.51 -1.15
CA PHE A 161 6.08 -12.65 -0.30
C PHE A 161 6.57 -13.90 -1.03
N PRO A 162 7.77 -14.45 -0.71
CA PRO A 162 8.44 -15.46 -1.55
C PRO A 162 7.59 -16.70 -1.84
N ASP A 163 6.78 -17.12 -0.88
CA ASP A 163 5.92 -18.31 -1.03
C ASP A 163 4.78 -18.09 -2.02
N TYR A 164 4.30 -16.85 -2.16
CA TYR A 164 3.11 -16.48 -2.92
C TYR A 164 3.41 -15.64 -4.17
N THR A 165 4.48 -14.82 -4.16
CA THR A 165 4.85 -13.99 -5.31
C THR A 165 5.35 -14.87 -6.45
N LYS A 166 4.63 -14.86 -7.57
CA LYS A 166 4.95 -15.61 -8.78
C LYS A 166 5.12 -14.71 -10.00
N LEU A 167 4.87 -13.42 -9.86
CA LEU A 167 4.98 -12.41 -10.90
C LEU A 167 5.69 -11.17 -10.39
N ILE A 168 6.67 -10.67 -11.12
CA ILE A 168 7.33 -9.40 -10.85
C ILE A 168 7.23 -8.51 -12.10
N TYR A 169 6.77 -7.28 -11.92
CA TYR A 169 6.91 -6.21 -12.90
C TYR A 169 8.32 -5.64 -12.79
N ALA A 170 9.20 -6.00 -13.73
CA ALA A 170 10.59 -5.54 -13.74
C ALA A 170 10.78 -4.39 -14.71
N PHE A 171 11.50 -3.36 -14.31
CA PHE A 171 11.80 -2.20 -15.13
C PHE A 171 13.30 -2.15 -15.40
N ALA A 172 13.67 -2.11 -16.68
CA ALA A 172 15.05 -2.07 -17.13
C ALA A 172 15.21 -1.17 -18.37
N ALA A 173 16.38 -0.58 -18.53
CA ALA A 173 16.71 0.22 -19.71
C ALA A 173 17.01 -0.68 -20.89
N THR A 174 16.36 -0.45 -22.02
CA THR A 174 16.66 -0.98 -23.35
C THR A 174 17.24 0.13 -24.24
N GLU A 175 17.60 -0.18 -25.47
CA GLU A 175 18.03 0.83 -26.46
C GLU A 175 16.92 1.84 -26.74
N GLU A 176 15.65 1.43 -26.67
CA GLU A 176 14.48 2.27 -26.94
C GLU A 176 14.03 3.07 -25.71
N GLY A 177 14.60 2.81 -24.53
CA GLY A 177 14.23 3.43 -23.26
C GLY A 177 13.82 2.44 -22.20
N ILE A 178 13.31 2.95 -21.07
CA ILE A 178 12.89 2.08 -19.97
C ILE A 178 11.69 1.24 -20.39
N THR A 179 11.80 -0.08 -20.23
CA THR A 179 10.79 -1.06 -20.61
C THR A 179 10.35 -1.86 -19.39
N SER A 180 9.06 -2.20 -19.33
CA SER A 180 8.50 -3.07 -18.30
C SER A 180 8.39 -4.51 -18.80
N PHE A 181 8.82 -5.45 -17.97
CA PHE A 181 8.80 -6.88 -18.27
C PHE A 181 8.04 -7.66 -17.20
N LEU A 182 7.29 -8.67 -17.61
CA LEU A 182 6.68 -9.67 -16.74
C LEU A 182 7.71 -10.77 -16.45
N VAL A 183 8.17 -10.86 -15.23
CA VAL A 183 9.17 -11.83 -14.78
C VAL A 183 8.48 -12.88 -13.91
N ASP A 184 8.58 -14.15 -14.33
CA ASP A 184 8.07 -15.28 -13.57
C ASP A 184 9.01 -15.64 -12.40
N VAL A 185 8.44 -16.04 -11.26
CA VAL A 185 9.15 -16.44 -10.03
C VAL A 185 8.74 -17.88 -9.66
N PRO A 186 9.70 -18.79 -9.44
CA PRO A 186 11.16 -18.63 -9.62
C PRO A 186 11.59 -18.61 -11.08
N GLY A 187 12.81 -18.10 -11.34
CA GLY A 187 13.39 -18.07 -12.67
C GLY A 187 14.92 -18.20 -12.63
N LYS A 188 15.51 -18.82 -13.65
CA LYS A 188 16.98 -18.94 -13.75
C LYS A 188 17.61 -17.57 -13.92
N GLY A 189 18.53 -17.23 -13.02
CA GLY A 189 19.16 -15.91 -13.00
C GLY A 189 18.43 -14.88 -12.11
N LEU A 190 17.31 -15.24 -11.49
CA LEU A 190 16.63 -14.41 -10.50
C LEU A 190 17.10 -14.79 -9.09
N VAL A 191 17.60 -13.81 -8.33
CA VAL A 191 18.01 -13.98 -6.94
C VAL A 191 17.19 -13.05 -6.05
N LEU A 192 16.47 -13.62 -5.09
CA LEU A 192 15.72 -12.90 -4.06
C LEU A 192 16.52 -12.97 -2.76
N LYS A 193 17.06 -11.83 -2.31
CA LYS A 193 17.84 -11.74 -1.07
C LYS A 193 17.08 -10.87 -0.08
N PRO A 194 16.69 -11.40 1.10
CA PRO A 194 16.06 -10.58 2.13
C PRO A 194 16.92 -9.37 2.48
N MET A 195 16.27 -8.24 2.72
CA MET A 195 16.91 -7.04 3.24
C MET A 195 17.03 -7.09 4.77
N GLU A 196 17.74 -6.14 5.32
CA GLU A 196 17.78 -5.89 6.75
C GLU A 196 16.39 -5.63 7.32
N LYS A 197 16.21 -5.89 8.62
CA LYS A 197 14.93 -5.64 9.30
C LYS A 197 14.56 -4.17 9.23
N MET A 198 13.30 -3.92 8.90
CA MET A 198 12.76 -2.57 8.85
C MET A 198 12.38 -2.07 10.24
N MET A 199 12.30 -0.75 10.41
CA MET A 199 11.84 -0.13 11.66
C MET A 199 10.42 -0.56 12.04
N GLY A 200 9.51 -0.57 11.05
CA GLY A 200 8.11 -0.97 11.15
C GLY A 200 7.73 -1.91 10.02
N CYS A 201 6.42 -2.12 9.83
CA CYS A 201 5.89 -3.04 8.83
C CYS A 201 6.46 -4.45 8.98
N VAL A 202 6.54 -4.93 10.22
CA VAL A 202 7.03 -6.26 10.54
C VAL A 202 6.13 -7.33 9.93
N GLY A 203 6.73 -8.41 9.44
CA GLY A 203 6.03 -9.53 8.80
C GLY A 203 6.47 -9.75 7.35
N PRO A 204 6.09 -8.92 6.38
CA PRO A 204 6.68 -9.02 5.06
C PRO A 204 8.09 -8.45 5.08
N ARG A 205 9.03 -9.20 4.54
CA ARG A 205 10.37 -8.65 4.31
C ARG A 205 10.39 -7.92 2.99
N HIS A 206 11.16 -6.83 2.96
CA HIS A 206 11.59 -6.24 1.71
C HIS A 206 12.79 -7.03 1.18
N TYR A 207 12.92 -7.05 -0.13
CA TYR A 207 13.95 -7.85 -0.80
C TYR A 207 14.81 -7.00 -1.72
N ASN A 208 16.06 -7.41 -1.83
CA ASN A 208 16.87 -7.17 -2.99
C ASN A 208 16.44 -8.18 -4.06
N VAL A 209 16.05 -7.70 -5.23
CA VAL A 209 15.73 -8.52 -6.39
C VAL A 209 16.85 -8.32 -7.42
N ILE A 210 17.63 -9.37 -7.66
CA ILE A 210 18.83 -9.28 -8.49
C ILE A 210 18.62 -10.14 -9.72
N TYR A 211 18.76 -9.54 -10.88
CA TYR A 211 18.73 -10.18 -12.18
C TYR A 211 20.17 -10.42 -12.64
N LYS A 212 20.54 -11.69 -12.87
CA LYS A 212 21.86 -12.14 -13.35
C LYS A 212 21.67 -12.93 -14.63
N ASN A 213 21.81 -12.26 -15.77
CA ASN A 213 21.54 -12.84 -17.08
C ASN A 213 20.17 -13.54 -17.12
N TYR A 214 19.16 -12.90 -16.54
CA TYR A 214 17.80 -13.43 -16.55
C TYR A 214 17.21 -13.26 -17.94
N ARG A 215 16.90 -14.40 -18.60
CA ARG A 215 16.28 -14.40 -19.92
C ARG A 215 14.78 -14.20 -19.81
N VAL A 216 14.26 -13.22 -20.51
CA VAL A 216 12.83 -12.92 -20.59
C VAL A 216 12.39 -12.84 -22.05
N PRO A 217 11.34 -13.57 -22.47
CA PRO A 217 10.80 -13.50 -23.82
C PRO A 217 10.28 -12.11 -24.16
N ALA A 218 10.37 -11.66 -25.41
CA ALA A 218 9.76 -10.39 -25.83
C ALA A 218 8.23 -10.38 -25.64
N SER A 219 7.57 -11.53 -25.68
CA SER A 219 6.15 -11.67 -25.36
C SER A 219 5.79 -11.28 -23.91
N ASN A 220 6.78 -11.20 -23.03
CA ASN A 220 6.63 -10.77 -21.64
C ASN A 220 6.85 -9.25 -21.45
N ILE A 221 7.04 -8.48 -22.52
CA ILE A 221 7.00 -7.01 -22.43
C ILE A 221 5.60 -6.60 -22.04
N LEU A 222 5.48 -5.78 -21.00
CA LEU A 222 4.21 -5.19 -20.58
C LEU A 222 4.11 -3.78 -21.14
N GLY A 223 3.10 -3.54 -21.95
CA GLY A 223 2.93 -2.31 -22.70
C GLY A 223 3.82 -2.25 -23.93
N LYS A 224 4.38 -1.07 -24.21
CA LYS A 224 5.26 -0.83 -25.36
C LYS A 224 6.71 -0.74 -24.92
N ILE A 225 7.62 -1.26 -25.75
CA ILE A 225 9.06 -1.11 -25.55
C ILE A 225 9.43 0.38 -25.44
N GLY A 226 10.34 0.71 -24.53
CA GLY A 226 10.74 2.10 -24.24
C GLY A 226 9.68 2.93 -23.49
N LYS A 227 8.51 2.36 -23.15
CA LYS A 227 7.41 3.04 -22.46
C LYS A 227 7.09 2.45 -21.08
N GLY A 228 8.03 1.80 -20.45
CA GLY A 228 7.84 1.19 -19.12
C GLY A 228 7.49 2.19 -18.04
N LEU A 229 7.88 3.46 -18.15
CA LEU A 229 7.48 4.50 -17.20
C LEU A 229 5.99 4.81 -17.27
N ASP A 230 5.35 4.68 -18.43
CA ASP A 230 3.90 4.83 -18.54
C ASP A 230 3.19 3.75 -17.72
N VAL A 231 3.75 2.53 -17.72
CA VAL A 231 3.26 1.42 -16.89
C VAL A 231 3.46 1.72 -15.40
N ALA A 232 4.66 2.17 -15.01
CA ALA A 232 4.96 2.50 -13.62
C ALA A 232 4.08 3.65 -13.10
N PHE A 233 3.93 4.72 -13.87
CA PHE A 233 3.17 5.90 -13.43
C PHE A 233 1.66 5.73 -13.54
N GLY A 234 1.18 4.87 -14.45
CA GLY A 234 -0.25 4.62 -14.65
C GLY A 234 -0.98 4.10 -13.40
N MET A 235 -0.26 3.48 -12.46
CA MET A 235 -0.83 3.03 -11.19
C MET A 235 -0.56 3.96 -10.02
N LEU A 236 0.47 4.83 -10.09
CA LEU A 236 0.96 5.60 -8.93
C LEU A 236 -0.06 6.60 -8.38
N HIS A 237 -0.91 7.19 -9.22
CA HIS A 237 -1.88 8.17 -8.73
C HIS A 237 -2.89 7.51 -7.80
N LEU A 238 -3.44 6.38 -8.21
CA LEU A 238 -4.38 5.63 -7.37
C LEU A 238 -3.70 5.03 -6.14
N SER A 239 -2.43 4.63 -6.27
CA SER A 239 -1.61 4.16 -5.15
C SER A 239 -1.44 5.24 -4.07
N ARG A 240 -1.21 6.49 -4.43
CA ARG A 240 -1.12 7.61 -3.49
C ARG A 240 -2.42 7.80 -2.72
N VAL A 241 -3.56 7.70 -3.39
CA VAL A 241 -4.87 7.72 -2.72
C VAL A 241 -5.01 6.56 -1.74
N SER A 242 -4.59 5.37 -2.14
CA SER A 242 -4.55 4.19 -1.26
C SER A 242 -3.70 4.44 0.01
N ILE A 243 -2.51 5.04 -0.13
CA ILE A 243 -1.67 5.43 1.02
C ILE A 243 -2.37 6.46 1.90
N ALA A 244 -3.07 7.45 1.33
CA ALA A 244 -3.82 8.42 2.12
C ALA A 244 -4.89 7.75 2.99
N PHE A 245 -5.64 6.77 2.46
CA PHE A 245 -6.60 5.98 3.24
C PHE A 245 -5.92 5.14 4.32
N CYS A 246 -4.76 4.57 4.03
CA CYS A 246 -3.97 3.83 5.02
C CYS A 246 -3.51 4.75 6.18
N CYS A 247 -3.03 5.96 5.88
CA CYS A 247 -2.67 6.96 6.89
C CYS A 247 -3.86 7.35 7.76
N VAL A 248 -5.02 7.61 7.13
CA VAL A 248 -6.26 7.98 7.82
C VAL A 248 -6.72 6.85 8.75
N GLY A 249 -6.72 5.61 8.28
CA GLY A 249 -7.12 4.44 9.08
C GLY A 249 -6.23 4.24 10.30
N LEU A 250 -4.90 4.28 10.11
CA LEU A 250 -3.95 4.13 11.21
C LEU A 250 -4.02 5.32 12.18
N ALA A 251 -4.15 6.55 11.69
CA ALA A 251 -4.32 7.74 12.53
C ALA A 251 -5.58 7.63 13.39
N GLN A 252 -6.69 7.17 12.80
CA GLN A 252 -7.94 6.93 13.54
C GLN A 252 -7.73 5.89 14.66
N LYS A 253 -7.03 4.78 14.38
CA LYS A 253 -6.71 3.76 15.40
C LYS A 253 -5.92 4.36 16.56
N MET A 254 -4.94 5.19 16.28
CA MET A 254 -4.13 5.83 17.32
C MET A 254 -4.93 6.87 18.14
N LEU A 255 -5.83 7.60 17.50
CA LEU A 255 -6.76 8.50 18.19
C LEU A 255 -7.70 7.72 19.12
N ASP A 256 -8.28 6.60 18.66
CA ASP A 256 -9.18 5.76 19.44
C ASP A 256 -8.47 5.18 20.68
N LEU A 257 -7.21 4.74 20.53
CA LEU A 257 -6.37 4.29 21.63
C LEU A 257 -6.11 5.44 22.64
N ALA A 258 -5.77 6.63 22.16
CA ALA A 258 -5.52 7.80 22.99
C ALA A 258 -6.77 8.23 23.78
N ILE A 259 -7.93 8.23 23.15
CA ILE A 259 -9.22 8.51 23.81
C ILE A 259 -9.52 7.47 24.89
N SER A 260 -9.39 6.19 24.55
CA SER A 260 -9.61 5.08 25.50
C SER A 260 -8.70 5.18 26.72
N TYR A 261 -7.42 5.46 26.50
CA TYR A 261 -6.45 5.62 27.56
C TYR A 261 -6.75 6.85 28.44
N ALA A 262 -7.02 8.00 27.83
CA ALA A 262 -7.31 9.23 28.54
C ALA A 262 -8.56 9.14 29.43
N LYS A 263 -9.55 8.34 29.03
CA LYS A 263 -10.78 8.06 29.82
C LYS A 263 -10.55 7.15 31.02
N LYS A 264 -9.45 6.41 31.06
CA LYS A 264 -9.14 5.43 32.13
C LYS A 264 -8.02 5.92 33.06
N ARG A 265 -7.02 6.62 32.54
CA ARG A 265 -5.82 7.00 33.27
C ARG A 265 -6.08 8.20 34.17
N THR A 266 -5.75 8.08 35.45
CA THR A 266 -5.76 9.16 36.45
C THR A 266 -4.33 9.57 36.80
N THR A 267 -4.07 10.88 36.86
CA THR A 267 -2.83 11.46 37.36
C THR A 267 -3.16 12.66 38.25
N PHE A 268 -2.45 12.81 39.37
CA PHE A 268 -2.74 13.89 40.35
C PHE A 268 -4.23 14.02 40.67
N GLY A 269 -4.89 12.89 40.97
CA GLY A 269 -6.30 12.85 41.39
C GLY A 269 -7.34 13.15 40.31
N LYS A 270 -6.95 13.31 39.01
CA LYS A 270 -7.87 13.70 37.93
C LYS A 270 -7.62 12.85 36.68
N LEU A 271 -8.72 12.43 36.02
CA LEU A 271 -8.64 11.72 34.72
C LEU A 271 -7.91 12.57 33.68
N LEU A 272 -7.09 11.94 32.82
CA LEU A 272 -6.43 12.65 31.72
C LEU A 272 -7.42 13.31 30.79
N ALA A 273 -8.56 12.68 30.49
CA ALA A 273 -9.62 13.24 29.66
C ALA A 273 -10.24 14.56 30.21
N LYS A 274 -10.01 14.89 31.49
CA LYS A 274 -10.45 16.15 32.12
C LYS A 274 -9.40 17.26 32.11
N ARG A 275 -8.24 17.01 31.45
CA ARG A 275 -7.16 18.00 31.35
C ARG A 275 -7.23 18.70 30.01
N GLN A 276 -7.24 20.03 30.00
CA GLN A 276 -7.38 20.85 28.80
C GLN A 276 -6.32 20.55 27.74
N ALA A 277 -5.06 20.35 28.14
CA ALA A 277 -3.99 20.01 27.21
C ALA A 277 -4.26 18.68 26.45
N ILE A 278 -4.84 17.68 27.11
CA ILE A 278 -5.23 16.42 26.50
C ILE A 278 -6.44 16.60 25.60
N GLN A 279 -7.43 17.38 26.01
CA GLN A 279 -8.61 17.71 25.21
C GLN A 279 -8.22 18.44 23.92
N ASN A 280 -7.29 19.40 24.00
CA ASN A 280 -6.78 20.11 22.82
C ASN A 280 -6.10 19.17 21.84
N ASN A 281 -5.23 18.27 22.32
CA ASN A 281 -4.58 17.27 21.46
C ASN A 281 -5.59 16.36 20.76
N ILE A 282 -6.58 15.84 21.50
CA ILE A 282 -7.63 14.97 20.94
C ILE A 282 -8.46 15.72 19.88
N ALA A 283 -8.82 16.98 20.15
CA ALA A 283 -9.56 17.81 19.19
C ALA A 283 -8.74 18.06 17.91
N GLN A 284 -7.45 18.39 18.05
CA GLN A 284 -6.54 18.59 16.93
C GLN A 284 -6.41 17.33 16.08
N MET A 285 -6.14 16.17 16.73
CA MET A 285 -6.05 14.88 16.04
C MET A 285 -7.32 14.58 15.24
N GLY A 286 -8.49 14.72 15.86
CA GLY A 286 -9.78 14.46 15.21
C GLY A 286 -10.03 15.36 13.99
N THR A 287 -9.73 16.65 14.12
CA THR A 287 -9.90 17.64 13.04
C THR A 287 -8.99 17.33 11.86
N GLU A 288 -7.70 17.06 12.11
CA GLU A 288 -6.73 16.75 11.05
C GLU A 288 -7.04 15.44 10.34
N ILE A 289 -7.43 14.38 11.08
CA ILE A 289 -7.86 13.11 10.48
C ILE A 289 -9.07 13.31 9.57
N GLN A 290 -10.06 14.10 10.00
CA GLN A 290 -11.24 14.36 9.17
C GLN A 290 -10.90 15.14 7.90
N ALA A 291 -10.01 16.12 7.97
CA ALA A 291 -9.55 16.86 6.79
C ALA A 291 -8.81 15.95 5.80
N ALA A 292 -7.90 15.09 6.30
CA ALA A 292 -7.19 14.12 5.47
C ALA A 292 -8.14 13.11 4.81
N ARG A 293 -9.15 12.66 5.57
CA ARG A 293 -10.19 11.74 5.07
C ARG A 293 -10.97 12.37 3.92
N LEU A 294 -11.38 13.63 4.04
CA LEU A 294 -12.12 14.32 2.97
C LEU A 294 -11.30 14.46 1.68
N LEU A 295 -10.01 14.80 1.77
CA LEU A 295 -9.11 14.84 0.60
C LEU A 295 -8.97 13.46 -0.07
N ALA A 296 -8.85 12.40 0.72
CA ALA A 296 -8.76 11.04 0.19
C ALA A 296 -10.06 10.60 -0.49
N TYR A 297 -11.21 10.90 0.10
CA TYR A 297 -12.52 10.60 -0.49
C TYR A 297 -12.77 11.38 -1.77
N GLU A 298 -12.38 12.66 -1.84
CA GLU A 298 -12.50 13.46 -3.07
C GLU A 298 -11.72 12.81 -4.22
N ALA A 299 -10.46 12.44 -3.97
CA ALA A 299 -9.62 11.80 -4.99
C ALA A 299 -10.21 10.45 -5.46
N ALA A 300 -10.70 9.62 -4.53
CA ALA A 300 -11.33 8.34 -4.85
C ALA A 300 -12.60 8.51 -5.67
N TRP A 301 -13.46 9.44 -5.28
CA TRP A 301 -14.70 9.74 -5.97
C TRP A 301 -14.45 10.25 -7.40
N LYS A 302 -13.51 11.20 -7.57
CA LYS A 302 -13.12 11.71 -8.90
C LYS A 302 -12.61 10.59 -9.80
N PHE A 303 -11.83 9.66 -9.26
CA PHE A 303 -11.35 8.50 -10.02
C PHE A 303 -12.52 7.64 -10.51
N ASP A 304 -13.49 7.32 -9.67
CA ASP A 304 -14.68 6.54 -10.05
C ASP A 304 -15.55 7.27 -11.07
N GLN A 305 -15.43 8.61 -11.19
CA GLN A 305 -16.07 9.41 -12.26
C GLN A 305 -15.22 9.48 -13.55
N GLY A 306 -14.10 8.77 -13.63
CA GLY A 306 -13.21 8.78 -14.79
C GLY A 306 -12.41 10.08 -14.98
N GLN A 307 -12.26 10.90 -13.92
CA GLN A 307 -11.51 12.15 -13.95
C GLN A 307 -10.02 11.91 -13.71
N ASP A 308 -9.17 12.83 -14.22
CA ASP A 308 -7.76 12.88 -13.82
C ASP A 308 -7.65 13.27 -12.33
N ILE A 309 -6.84 12.52 -11.58
CA ILE A 309 -6.68 12.70 -10.13
C ILE A 309 -5.23 12.97 -9.71
N VAL A 310 -4.35 13.33 -10.64
CA VAL A 310 -2.91 13.50 -10.35
C VAL A 310 -2.69 14.47 -9.21
N MET A 311 -3.35 15.62 -9.24
CA MET A 311 -3.23 16.66 -8.22
C MET A 311 -3.89 16.24 -6.90
N GLU A 312 -5.14 15.77 -6.95
CA GLU A 312 -5.89 15.33 -5.77
C GLU A 312 -5.20 14.18 -5.04
N ALA A 313 -4.68 13.21 -5.79
CA ALA A 313 -3.93 12.09 -5.23
C ALA A 313 -2.65 12.56 -4.51
N ALA A 314 -1.92 13.52 -5.10
CA ALA A 314 -0.73 14.08 -4.49
C ALA A 314 -1.07 14.90 -3.23
N MET A 315 -2.14 15.71 -3.26
CA MET A 315 -2.61 16.48 -2.11
C MET A 315 -3.08 15.57 -0.97
N ALA A 316 -3.88 14.55 -1.28
CA ALA A 316 -4.38 13.60 -0.30
C ALA A 316 -3.22 12.85 0.40
N LYS A 317 -2.25 12.34 -0.36
CA LYS A 317 -1.08 11.63 0.18
C LYS A 317 -0.22 12.57 1.02
N LEU A 318 0.14 13.74 0.51
CA LEU A 318 0.95 14.73 1.21
C LEU A 318 0.35 15.11 2.57
N PHE A 319 -0.94 15.46 2.60
CA PHE A 319 -1.57 15.89 3.83
C PHE A 319 -1.75 14.73 4.81
N ALA A 320 -2.16 13.55 4.33
CA ALA A 320 -2.39 12.38 5.19
C ALA A 320 -1.11 11.87 5.87
N GLU A 321 0.06 11.87 5.18
CA GLU A 321 1.33 11.46 5.79
C GLU A 321 1.82 12.45 6.85
N GLN A 322 1.56 13.75 6.68
CA GLN A 322 1.83 14.75 7.69
C GLN A 322 0.92 14.59 8.90
N VAL A 323 -0.36 14.30 8.67
CA VAL A 323 -1.35 14.05 9.73
C VAL A 323 -0.97 12.83 10.56
N ILE A 324 -0.68 11.68 9.93
CA ILE A 324 -0.33 10.46 10.69
C ILE A 324 0.96 10.67 11.51
N THR A 325 1.89 11.47 11.03
CA THR A 325 3.11 11.83 11.76
C THR A 325 2.78 12.57 13.05
N ARG A 326 1.99 13.64 12.96
CA ARG A 326 1.58 14.44 14.14
C ARG A 326 0.69 13.63 15.08
N VAL A 327 -0.28 12.90 14.55
CA VAL A 327 -1.20 12.08 15.34
C VAL A 327 -0.44 10.99 16.11
N SER A 328 0.50 10.31 15.46
CA SER A 328 1.29 9.26 16.12
C SER A 328 2.11 9.78 17.29
N GLU A 329 2.68 10.98 17.15
CA GLU A 329 3.43 11.62 18.22
C GLU A 329 2.53 12.10 19.37
N MET A 330 1.40 12.75 19.05
CA MET A 330 0.43 13.19 20.07
C MET A 330 -0.16 12.01 20.85
N ALA A 331 -0.49 10.91 20.16
CA ALA A 331 -0.98 9.69 20.80
C ALA A 331 0.06 9.10 21.76
N LEU A 332 1.34 9.03 21.34
CA LEU A 332 2.43 8.56 22.18
C LEU A 332 2.60 9.42 23.44
N ARG A 333 2.57 10.74 23.30
CA ARG A 333 2.64 11.68 24.42
C ARG A 333 1.46 11.53 25.41
N ILE A 334 0.25 11.29 24.91
CA ILE A 334 -0.93 11.06 25.78
C ILE A 334 -0.76 9.80 26.63
N HIS A 335 -0.17 8.74 26.06
CA HIS A 335 0.07 7.52 26.80
C HIS A 335 1.27 7.60 27.76
N GLY A 336 2.24 8.46 27.46
CA GLY A 336 3.49 8.53 28.24
C GLY A 336 4.30 7.23 28.15
N GLY A 337 4.98 6.85 29.23
CA GLY A 337 5.92 5.73 29.24
C GLY A 337 5.32 4.38 28.79
N ILE A 338 4.04 4.10 29.07
CA ILE A 338 3.42 2.83 28.64
C ILE A 338 3.32 2.75 27.12
N GLY A 339 3.08 3.87 26.42
CA GLY A 339 3.02 3.91 24.98
C GLY A 339 4.36 3.60 24.28
N TYR A 340 5.48 3.74 25.00
CA TYR A 340 6.81 3.44 24.52
C TYR A 340 7.21 1.98 24.73
N THR A 341 6.41 1.20 25.42
CA THR A 341 6.69 -0.21 25.70
C THR A 341 5.95 -1.13 24.72
N LYS A 342 6.53 -2.30 24.43
CA LYS A 342 5.89 -3.35 23.63
C LYS A 342 4.66 -3.99 24.30
N ALA A 343 4.43 -3.73 25.57
CA ALA A 343 3.22 -4.16 26.28
C ALA A 343 1.94 -3.44 25.80
N TYR A 344 2.10 -2.40 24.96
CA TYR A 344 1.00 -1.64 24.39
C TYR A 344 1.17 -1.48 22.88
N PRO A 345 0.12 -1.63 22.05
CA PRO A 345 0.26 -1.69 20.60
C PRO A 345 0.69 -0.36 19.94
N LEU A 346 0.73 0.73 20.71
CA LEU A 346 0.96 2.07 20.17
C LEU A 346 2.38 2.25 19.59
N GLU A 347 3.40 1.66 20.23
CA GLU A 347 4.79 1.76 19.76
C GLU A 347 4.95 1.15 18.37
N ARG A 348 4.25 0.02 18.10
CA ARG A 348 4.23 -0.61 16.77
C ARG A 348 3.57 0.32 15.75
N HIS A 349 2.40 0.84 16.05
CA HIS A 349 1.72 1.78 15.16
C HIS A 349 2.54 3.03 14.89
N PHE A 350 3.32 3.50 15.88
CA PHE A 350 4.25 4.62 15.70
C PHE A 350 5.35 4.29 14.70
N ARG A 351 5.94 3.10 14.79
CA ARG A 351 6.98 2.62 13.86
C ARG A 351 6.40 2.43 12.45
N ASP A 352 5.24 1.79 12.34
CA ASP A 352 4.55 1.54 11.08
C ASP A 352 4.20 2.84 10.35
N ALA A 353 3.78 3.87 11.08
CA ALA A 353 3.46 5.18 10.53
C ALA A 353 4.62 5.85 9.77
N ARG A 354 5.87 5.46 10.04
CA ARG A 354 7.04 6.05 9.36
C ARG A 354 7.22 5.56 7.93
N SER A 355 6.71 4.37 7.58
CA SER A 355 6.85 3.81 6.24
C SER A 355 6.15 4.66 5.16
N TYR A 356 5.03 5.28 5.49
CA TYR A 356 4.24 6.06 4.54
C TYR A 356 4.98 7.24 3.91
N HIS A 357 6.03 7.76 4.55
CA HIS A 357 6.87 8.82 3.98
C HIS A 357 7.67 8.38 2.75
N PHE A 358 7.94 7.09 2.63
CA PHE A 358 8.77 6.53 1.57
C PHE A 358 7.96 5.80 0.50
N GLU A 359 6.75 5.37 0.83
CA GLU A 359 5.86 4.68 -0.10
C GLU A 359 5.30 5.66 -1.14
N GLU A 360 5.25 5.26 -2.41
CA GLU A 360 4.63 5.98 -3.56
C GLU A 360 5.15 7.40 -3.81
N GLY A 361 6.41 7.62 -3.46
CA GLY A 361 7.11 8.89 -3.59
C GLY A 361 7.06 9.75 -2.33
N THR A 362 8.17 10.40 -2.03
CA THR A 362 8.35 11.23 -0.83
C THR A 362 7.49 12.50 -0.85
N GLU A 363 7.46 13.21 0.28
CA GLU A 363 6.77 14.50 0.43
C GLU A 363 7.19 15.51 -0.65
N GLU A 364 8.49 15.55 -0.99
CA GLU A 364 9.05 16.46 -2.01
C GLU A 364 8.48 16.15 -3.39
N ILE A 365 8.29 14.87 -3.73
CA ILE A 365 7.68 14.46 -4.99
C ILE A 365 6.21 14.89 -5.06
N GLN A 366 5.46 14.76 -3.96
CA GLN A 366 4.06 15.23 -3.92
C GLN A 366 4.00 16.75 -4.11
N LYS A 367 4.83 17.53 -3.40
CA LYS A 367 4.91 18.98 -3.55
C LYS A 367 5.28 19.41 -4.97
N LEU A 368 6.23 18.70 -5.60
CA LEU A 368 6.63 18.95 -6.98
C LEU A 368 5.47 18.72 -7.96
N LEU A 369 4.69 17.67 -7.78
CA LEU A 369 3.52 17.38 -8.61
C LEU A 369 2.46 18.47 -8.47
N ILE A 370 2.10 18.80 -7.24
CA ILE A 370 1.10 19.82 -6.94
C ILE A 370 1.52 21.18 -7.54
N SER A 371 2.77 21.60 -7.31
CA SER A 371 3.24 22.88 -7.81
C SER A 371 3.23 22.95 -9.34
N ARG A 372 3.58 21.86 -10.03
CA ARG A 372 3.51 21.79 -11.49
C ARG A 372 2.09 21.94 -12.04
N TYR A 373 1.10 21.46 -11.31
CA TYR A 373 -0.31 21.64 -11.68
C TYR A 373 -0.81 23.07 -11.44
N LEU A 374 -0.43 23.66 -10.31
CA LEU A 374 -0.85 25.02 -9.95
C LEU A 374 -0.15 26.13 -10.76
N LEU A 375 1.01 25.84 -11.35
CA LEU A 375 1.80 26.78 -12.14
C LEU A 375 1.60 26.66 -13.66
N LYS A 376 0.72 25.77 -14.11
CA LYS A 376 0.26 25.67 -15.51
C LYS A 376 -0.73 26.78 -15.82
#